data_4645782d0fd3673374e5de4520b114e4
#
_entry.id   4645782d0fd3673374e5de4520b114e4
#
_cell.length_a   1.000
_cell.length_b   1.000
_cell.length_c   1.000
_cell.angle_alpha   90.00
_cell.angle_beta   90.00
_cell.angle_gamma   90.00
#
_symmetry.space_group_name_H-M   'P 1'
#
loop_
_entity.id
_entity.type
_entity.pdbx_description
1 polymer ?
#
loop_
_entity_poly.entity_id
_entity_poly.type
_entity_poly.pdbx_seq_one_letter_code
_entity_poly.pdbx_strand_id
1 'polypeptide(L)'
;MPELNFFDNYVLMALTEEIVPQASFFRDRYFPTGAEDIFAADKVLTEYQKGDRKMACFVAERVGDIPVERRGYEIHEYQPAFIAPSRLLTLDDLRKRGFGEALFNGSTPAERAAKLQLKDLTELDARIARREEWMAVQTMINNGCVMQEFIDANTTGGSKIVKFYDEASDHTYTVDTPWNAEGGNFFGDVRNMCRMLSKRGLKAADLVLGADVSDSILRLDEVKEALNKNSGIIIGHIEQELSKYDGVVYMGTLNFSGFRLNLISVDETYIDENNAEQRYFPATSAMVTAPGCGHMMYGQITQIDHGATDYKTYAAKRVSKFVLDQDKDVRKIRLGARPLAAPKNYCPYIYAANVVR
;
A
#
# COMPACT_ATOMS: atom_id res chain seq x y z
N MET A 1 16.30 26.10 -29.69
CA MET A 1 15.96 25.48 -28.42
C MET A 1 17.05 24.47 -28.12
N PRO A 2 17.61 24.41 -26.91
CA PRO A 2 18.55 23.32 -26.60
C PRO A 2 17.85 22.01 -26.85
N GLU A 3 18.46 21.09 -27.57
CA GLU A 3 17.93 19.74 -27.77
C GLU A 3 17.79 19.09 -26.40
N LEU A 4 16.56 18.75 -26.01
CA LEU A 4 16.27 18.00 -24.78
C LEU A 4 16.99 16.65 -24.90
N ASN A 5 18.04 16.48 -24.12
CA ASN A 5 18.72 15.20 -24.04
C ASN A 5 17.93 14.28 -23.11
N PHE A 6 17.06 13.42 -23.68
CA PHE A 6 16.24 12.44 -22.94
C PHE A 6 17.05 11.42 -22.13
N PHE A 7 18.35 11.46 -22.18
CA PHE A 7 19.26 10.60 -21.43
C PHE A 7 19.86 11.31 -20.21
N ASP A 8 19.50 12.58 -19.98
CA ASP A 8 19.87 13.28 -18.76
C ASP A 8 19.00 12.80 -17.59
N ASN A 9 19.62 12.48 -16.46
CA ASN A 9 18.91 12.05 -15.26
C ASN A 9 17.87 13.08 -14.79
N TYR A 10 18.10 14.36 -14.94
CA TYR A 10 17.13 15.40 -14.59
C TYR A 10 15.88 15.34 -15.46
N VAL A 11 16.04 15.12 -16.76
CA VAL A 11 14.91 14.96 -17.68
C VAL A 11 14.15 13.68 -17.37
N LEU A 12 14.83 12.57 -17.07
CA LEU A 12 14.20 11.32 -16.68
C LEU A 12 13.47 11.44 -15.34
N MET A 13 14.00 12.16 -14.37
CA MET A 13 13.31 12.40 -13.10
C MET A 13 12.06 13.25 -13.30
N ALA A 14 12.16 14.33 -14.09
CA ALA A 14 11.00 15.17 -14.42
C ALA A 14 9.91 14.36 -15.14
N LEU A 15 10.27 13.51 -16.11
CA LEU A 15 9.32 12.60 -16.77
C LEU A 15 8.70 11.61 -15.81
N THR A 16 9.46 11.13 -14.82
CA THR A 16 8.94 10.19 -13.80
C THR A 16 7.92 10.87 -12.89
N GLU A 17 8.10 12.17 -12.58
CA GLU A 17 7.14 12.95 -11.79
C GLU A 17 5.82 13.22 -12.54
N GLU A 18 5.85 13.27 -13.88
CA GLU A 18 4.67 13.45 -14.72
C GLU A 18 3.86 12.16 -14.93
N ILE A 19 4.44 10.99 -14.63
CA ILE A 19 3.74 9.71 -14.77
C ILE A 19 2.64 9.62 -13.70
N VAL A 20 1.41 9.42 -14.15
CA VAL A 20 0.28 9.12 -13.25
C VAL A 20 0.46 7.68 -12.73
N PRO A 21 0.69 7.49 -11.43
CA PRO A 21 0.89 6.16 -10.88
C PRO A 21 -0.37 5.31 -11.01
N GLN A 22 -0.20 3.99 -11.12
CA GLN A 22 -1.33 3.05 -11.06
C GLN A 22 -2.08 3.26 -9.76
N ALA A 23 -3.40 3.38 -9.84
CA ALA A 23 -4.26 3.46 -8.67
C ALA A 23 -4.14 2.15 -7.87
N SER A 24 -3.89 2.25 -6.58
CA SER A 24 -3.68 1.13 -5.67
C SER A 24 -4.52 1.36 -4.43
N PHE A 25 -5.47 0.46 -4.15
CA PHE A 25 -6.52 0.71 -3.16
C PHE A 25 -5.98 0.85 -1.74
N PHE A 26 -5.19 -0.14 -1.27
CA PHE A 26 -4.69 -0.13 0.11
C PHE A 26 -3.65 0.96 0.33
N ARG A 27 -2.74 1.16 -0.62
CA ARG A 27 -1.74 2.21 -0.56
C ARG A 27 -2.39 3.59 -0.50
N ASP A 28 -3.26 3.89 -1.47
CA ASP A 28 -3.80 5.24 -1.64
C ASP A 28 -4.80 5.62 -0.53
N ARG A 29 -5.61 4.64 -0.07
CA ARG A 29 -6.65 4.87 0.93
C ARG A 29 -6.14 4.78 2.37
N TYR A 30 -5.29 3.79 2.66
CA TYR A 30 -4.87 3.50 4.03
C TYR A 30 -3.46 3.96 4.36
N PHE A 31 -2.58 4.06 3.36
CA PHE A 31 -1.19 4.50 3.51
C PHE A 31 -0.85 5.69 2.60
N PRO A 32 -1.57 6.81 2.69
CA PRO A 32 -1.24 7.98 1.88
C PRO A 32 0.16 8.49 2.23
N THR A 33 0.87 9.04 1.25
CA THR A 33 2.21 9.63 1.43
C THR A 33 2.10 11.14 1.55
N GLY A 34 2.57 11.70 2.67
CA GLY A 34 2.80 13.13 2.86
C GLY A 34 4.18 13.59 2.40
N ALA A 35 4.42 14.89 2.41
CA ALA A 35 5.74 15.44 2.11
C ALA A 35 6.78 15.08 3.20
N GLU A 36 6.34 14.91 4.42
CA GLU A 36 7.13 14.50 5.58
C GLU A 36 7.54 13.02 5.58
N ASP A 37 6.91 12.20 4.72
CA ASP A 37 7.20 10.77 4.64
C ASP A 37 8.39 10.42 3.73
N ILE A 38 9.09 11.43 3.22
CA ILE A 38 10.28 11.27 2.39
C ILE A 38 11.52 11.63 3.23
N PHE A 39 12.31 10.63 3.58
CA PHE A 39 13.44 10.76 4.47
C PHE A 39 14.75 10.92 3.70
N ALA A 40 15.56 11.90 4.12
CA ALA A 40 16.93 12.09 3.63
C ALA A 40 17.93 11.19 4.41
N ALA A 41 17.51 9.96 4.72
CA ALA A 41 18.30 8.95 5.42
C ALA A 41 17.97 7.55 4.88
N ASP A 42 18.91 6.61 5.03
CA ASP A 42 18.69 5.19 4.64
C ASP A 42 17.70 4.49 5.55
N LYS A 43 17.53 4.98 6.76
CA LYS A 43 16.60 4.48 7.76
C LYS A 43 15.41 5.39 7.89
N VAL A 44 14.25 4.81 8.02
CA VAL A 44 12.98 5.48 8.26
C VAL A 44 12.65 5.37 9.74
N LEU A 45 12.32 6.50 10.34
CA LEU A 45 11.91 6.57 11.73
C LEU A 45 10.39 6.48 11.81
N THR A 46 9.89 5.52 12.57
CA THR A 46 8.48 5.46 12.94
C THR A 46 8.32 5.75 14.42
N GLU A 47 7.47 6.71 14.72
CA GLU A 47 7.11 7.07 16.09
C GLU A 47 5.66 6.68 16.32
N TYR A 48 5.40 5.90 17.35
CA TYR A 48 4.03 5.65 17.76
C TYR A 48 3.87 5.76 19.26
N GLN A 49 2.73 6.26 19.66
CA GLN A 49 2.35 6.43 21.04
C GLN A 49 1.04 5.69 21.29
N LYS A 50 1.02 4.86 22.34
CA LYS A 50 -0.24 4.25 22.80
C LYS A 50 -1.12 5.38 23.35
N GLY A 51 -2.34 5.55 22.83
CA GLY A 51 -3.25 6.60 23.23
C GLY A 51 -3.48 6.64 24.75
N ASP A 52 -3.47 7.84 25.35
CA ASP A 52 -3.80 8.04 26.76
C ASP A 52 -5.30 8.38 26.92
N ARG A 53 -5.99 7.59 27.72
CA ARG A 53 -7.41 7.78 28.03
C ARG A 53 -7.63 8.07 29.53
N LYS A 54 -6.57 8.46 30.25
CA LYS A 54 -6.68 8.85 31.66
C LYS A 54 -7.46 10.14 31.78
N MET A 55 -8.43 10.15 32.66
CA MET A 55 -9.16 11.37 33.01
C MET A 55 -8.35 12.23 33.93
N ALA A 56 -8.54 13.55 33.84
CA ALA A 56 -8.02 14.50 34.82
C ALA A 56 -8.66 14.26 36.18
N CYS A 57 -7.87 14.32 37.24
CA CYS A 57 -8.35 14.22 38.62
C CYS A 57 -9.02 15.50 39.07
N PHE A 58 -10.07 15.40 39.87
CA PHE A 58 -10.61 16.58 40.61
C PHE A 58 -9.64 16.90 41.73
N VAL A 59 -9.27 18.17 41.84
CA VAL A 59 -8.36 18.68 42.87
C VAL A 59 -9.17 19.50 43.89
N ALA A 60 -8.85 19.36 45.17
CA ALA A 60 -9.48 20.12 46.20
C ALA A 60 -9.07 21.61 46.08
N GLU A 61 -10.02 22.51 46.39
CA GLU A 61 -9.74 23.96 46.41
C GLU A 61 -8.55 24.28 47.30
N ARG A 62 -7.63 25.14 46.82
CA ARG A 62 -6.40 25.59 47.50
C ARG A 62 -5.25 24.58 47.59
N VAL A 63 -5.34 23.42 46.93
CA VAL A 63 -4.24 22.43 46.92
C VAL A 63 -3.27 22.63 45.74
N GLY A 64 -3.73 23.39 44.73
CA GLY A 64 -2.93 23.63 43.50
C GLY A 64 -3.23 22.60 42.43
N ASP A 65 -2.27 22.37 41.54
CA ASP A 65 -2.34 21.42 40.41
C ASP A 65 -1.74 20.04 40.75
N ILE A 66 -2.21 19.03 40.07
CA ILE A 66 -1.62 17.70 40.08
C ILE A 66 -0.83 17.54 38.78
N PRO A 67 0.53 17.44 38.85
CA PRO A 67 1.33 17.27 37.65
C PRO A 67 1.04 15.93 36.99
N VAL A 68 0.76 15.96 35.68
CA VAL A 68 0.57 14.77 34.85
C VAL A 68 1.90 14.46 34.17
N GLU A 69 2.40 13.25 34.35
CA GLU A 69 3.60 12.79 33.70
C GLU A 69 3.41 12.75 32.16
N ARG A 70 4.42 13.23 31.43
CA ARG A 70 4.47 13.07 29.98
C ARG A 70 4.76 11.61 29.65
N ARG A 71 3.98 11.04 28.75
CA ARG A 71 4.27 9.70 28.23
C ARG A 71 5.50 9.75 27.33
N GLY A 72 6.32 8.71 27.47
CA GLY A 72 7.33 8.39 26.48
C GLY A 72 6.70 7.96 25.16
N TYR A 73 7.41 8.13 24.09
CA TYR A 73 7.11 7.57 22.77
C TYR A 73 8.21 6.56 22.44
N GLU A 74 7.85 5.58 21.65
CA GLU A 74 8.80 4.58 21.16
C GLU A 74 9.23 5.00 19.75
N ILE A 75 10.54 5.06 19.53
CA ILE A 75 11.13 5.31 18.22
C ILE A 75 11.68 4.00 17.72
N HIS A 76 11.19 3.56 16.56
CA HIS A 76 11.73 2.41 15.87
C HIS A 76 12.35 2.84 14.55
N GLU A 77 13.58 2.37 14.32
CA GLU A 77 14.30 2.57 13.08
C GLU A 77 14.13 1.34 12.18
N TYR A 78 13.64 1.56 10.98
CA TYR A 78 13.52 0.52 9.98
C TYR A 78 14.32 0.88 8.73
N GLN A 79 14.97 -0.14 8.14
CA GLN A 79 15.68 0.02 6.87
C GLN A 79 14.85 -0.60 5.74
N PRO A 80 14.17 0.20 4.90
CA PRO A 80 13.40 -0.30 3.77
C PRO A 80 14.29 -1.03 2.78
N ALA A 81 13.78 -2.10 2.18
CA ALA A 81 14.47 -2.76 1.08
C ALA A 81 14.45 -1.91 -0.18
N PHE A 82 15.50 -2.01 -0.98
CA PHE A 82 15.61 -1.28 -2.23
C PHE A 82 14.90 -2.05 -3.34
N ILE A 83 13.96 -1.41 -4.02
CA ILE A 83 13.25 -1.93 -5.19
C ILE A 83 13.81 -1.21 -6.40
N ALA A 84 14.34 -1.96 -7.38
CA ALA A 84 15.03 -1.37 -8.52
C ALA A 84 14.77 -2.14 -9.83
N PRO A 85 13.53 -2.18 -10.33
CA PRO A 85 13.26 -2.78 -11.61
C PRO A 85 13.97 -2.00 -12.72
N SER A 86 14.40 -2.69 -13.74
CA SER A 86 15.12 -2.09 -14.86
C SER A 86 14.73 -2.74 -16.17
N ARG A 87 14.88 -1.99 -17.26
CA ARG A 87 14.68 -2.46 -18.63
C ARG A 87 15.87 -2.10 -19.49
N LEU A 88 16.24 -3.06 -20.34
CA LEU A 88 17.28 -2.88 -21.35
C LEU A 88 16.62 -2.36 -22.63
N LEU A 89 17.25 -1.41 -23.27
CA LEU A 89 16.93 -0.91 -24.60
C LEU A 89 18.08 -1.30 -25.52
N THR A 90 17.80 -2.18 -26.45
CA THR A 90 18.79 -2.66 -27.43
C THR A 90 18.63 -1.95 -28.78
N LEU A 91 19.66 -2.02 -29.62
CA LEU A 91 19.61 -1.49 -30.98
C LEU A 91 18.50 -2.14 -31.82
N ASP A 92 18.24 -3.42 -31.57
CA ASP A 92 17.19 -4.16 -32.27
C ASP A 92 15.78 -3.66 -31.94
N ASP A 93 15.55 -3.21 -30.70
CA ASP A 93 14.27 -2.61 -30.29
C ASP A 93 13.99 -1.30 -31.03
N LEU A 94 15.06 -0.53 -31.35
CA LEU A 94 14.95 0.70 -32.12
C LEU A 94 14.76 0.48 -33.63
N ARG A 95 15.27 -0.63 -34.14
CA ARG A 95 15.15 -0.99 -35.57
C ARG A 95 13.79 -1.61 -35.89
N LYS A 96 13.22 -2.37 -34.95
CA LYS A 96 11.93 -3.00 -35.12
C LYS A 96 10.81 -1.97 -34.98
N ARG A 97 9.77 -2.11 -35.78
CA ARG A 97 8.56 -1.31 -35.67
C ARG A 97 7.85 -1.61 -34.35
N GLY A 98 7.49 -0.55 -33.63
CA GLY A 98 6.72 -0.67 -32.39
C GLY A 98 5.28 -1.14 -32.63
N PHE A 99 4.67 -1.77 -31.62
CA PHE A 99 3.27 -2.13 -31.63
C PHE A 99 2.39 -0.84 -31.75
N GLY A 100 1.47 -0.82 -32.70
CA GLY A 100 0.59 0.34 -32.93
C GLY A 100 1.20 1.45 -33.81
N GLU A 101 2.44 1.32 -34.32
CA GLU A 101 3.04 2.28 -35.24
C GLU A 101 2.43 2.17 -36.64
N ALA A 102 2.09 3.32 -37.26
CA ALA A 102 1.48 3.35 -38.59
C ALA A 102 2.43 2.79 -39.66
N LEU A 103 1.86 2.04 -40.64
CA LEU A 103 2.64 1.37 -41.70
C LEU A 103 3.39 2.33 -42.63
N PHE A 104 2.84 3.54 -42.86
CA PHE A 104 3.30 4.47 -43.88
C PHE A 104 3.87 5.79 -43.36
N ASN A 105 3.72 6.08 -42.05
CA ASN A 105 4.34 7.23 -41.39
C ASN A 105 5.23 6.71 -40.26
N GLY A 106 6.43 6.27 -40.63
CA GLY A 106 7.41 5.79 -39.65
C GLY A 106 7.91 6.94 -38.79
N SER A 107 7.84 6.79 -37.46
CA SER A 107 8.52 7.66 -36.52
C SER A 107 10.04 7.60 -36.74
N THR A 108 10.73 8.68 -36.50
CA THR A 108 12.21 8.69 -36.53
C THR A 108 12.75 7.76 -35.41
N PRO A 109 13.97 7.22 -35.52
CA PRO A 109 14.57 6.40 -34.46
C PRO A 109 14.62 7.11 -33.11
N ALA A 110 14.82 8.45 -33.11
CA ALA A 110 14.83 9.26 -31.88
C ALA A 110 13.44 9.36 -31.23
N GLU A 111 12.38 9.57 -32.02
CA GLU A 111 11.00 9.58 -31.52
C GLU A 111 10.56 8.21 -30.99
N ARG A 112 11.00 7.11 -31.63
CA ARG A 112 10.78 5.76 -31.12
C ARG A 112 11.45 5.54 -29.79
N ALA A 113 12.71 5.97 -29.66
CA ALA A 113 13.44 5.86 -28.41
C ALA A 113 12.73 6.60 -27.28
N ALA A 114 12.28 7.83 -27.51
CA ALA A 114 11.54 8.60 -26.50
C ALA A 114 10.23 7.96 -26.08
N LYS A 115 9.44 7.46 -27.05
CA LYS A 115 8.17 6.74 -26.76
C LYS A 115 8.41 5.44 -25.97
N LEU A 116 9.44 4.67 -26.35
CA LEU A 116 9.80 3.44 -25.64
C LEU A 116 10.26 3.74 -24.22
N GLN A 117 11.05 4.77 -24.00
CA GLN A 117 11.51 5.18 -22.67
C GLN A 117 10.33 5.57 -21.77
N LEU A 118 9.41 6.38 -22.26
CA LEU A 118 8.23 6.78 -21.49
C LEU A 118 7.38 5.56 -21.13
N LYS A 119 7.14 4.66 -22.09
CA LYS A 119 6.41 3.41 -21.85
C LYS A 119 7.13 2.55 -20.82
N ASP A 120 8.44 2.39 -20.93
CA ASP A 120 9.25 1.61 -20.02
C ASP A 120 9.21 2.18 -18.60
N LEU A 121 9.34 3.48 -18.44
CA LEU A 121 9.23 4.14 -17.13
C LEU A 121 7.84 3.93 -16.51
N THR A 122 6.78 4.07 -17.29
CA THR A 122 5.41 3.83 -16.81
C THR A 122 5.19 2.38 -16.36
N GLU A 123 5.70 1.41 -17.12
CA GLU A 123 5.61 0.00 -16.74
C GLU A 123 6.47 -0.35 -15.52
N LEU A 124 7.64 0.28 -15.37
CA LEU A 124 8.50 0.09 -14.20
C LEU A 124 7.86 0.71 -12.95
N ASP A 125 7.24 1.90 -13.06
CA ASP A 125 6.50 2.50 -11.95
C ASP A 125 5.31 1.65 -11.52
N ALA A 126 4.55 1.11 -12.47
CA ALA A 126 3.43 0.22 -12.18
C ALA A 126 3.88 -1.06 -11.43
N ARG A 127 5.07 -1.60 -11.72
CA ARG A 127 5.65 -2.73 -10.96
C ARG A 127 5.99 -2.35 -9.52
N ILE A 128 6.54 -1.14 -9.32
CA ILE A 128 6.83 -0.63 -7.97
C ILE A 128 5.51 -0.39 -7.21
N ALA A 129 4.51 0.22 -7.85
CA ALA A 129 3.21 0.47 -7.25
C ALA A 129 2.53 -0.82 -6.76
N ARG A 130 2.58 -1.93 -7.56
CA ARG A 130 2.07 -3.23 -7.12
C ARG A 130 2.81 -3.78 -5.91
N ARG A 131 4.13 -3.57 -5.82
CA ARG A 131 4.90 -3.99 -4.63
C ARG A 131 4.55 -3.14 -3.40
N GLU A 132 4.30 -1.86 -3.57
CA GLU A 132 3.82 -0.98 -2.49
C GLU A 132 2.43 -1.39 -1.99
N GLU A 133 1.53 -1.74 -2.91
CA GLU A 133 0.21 -2.27 -2.58
C GLU A 133 0.31 -3.56 -1.77
N TRP A 134 1.10 -4.51 -2.25
CA TRP A 134 1.39 -5.76 -1.54
C TRP A 134 1.93 -5.49 -0.13
N MET A 135 2.89 -4.56 0.00
CA MET A 135 3.49 -4.22 1.30
C MET A 135 2.46 -3.61 2.24
N ALA A 136 1.57 -2.75 1.76
CA ALA A 136 0.48 -2.16 2.54
C ALA A 136 -0.45 -3.26 3.10
N VAL A 137 -0.87 -4.20 2.26
CA VAL A 137 -1.73 -5.31 2.67
C VAL A 137 -1.02 -6.24 3.67
N GLN A 138 0.24 -6.62 3.42
CA GLN A 138 1.01 -7.46 4.34
C GLN A 138 1.18 -6.80 5.70
N THR A 139 1.42 -5.50 5.73
CA THR A 139 1.49 -4.74 6.99
C THR A 139 0.18 -4.82 7.78
N MET A 140 -0.96 -4.72 7.11
CA MET A 140 -2.27 -4.78 7.76
C MET A 140 -2.64 -6.20 8.22
N ILE A 141 -2.23 -7.24 7.49
CA ILE A 141 -2.53 -8.65 7.83
C ILE A 141 -1.57 -9.18 8.89
N ASN A 142 -0.25 -8.98 8.70
CA ASN A 142 0.80 -9.61 9.49
C ASN A 142 1.48 -8.66 10.48
N ASN A 143 1.02 -7.42 10.58
CA ASN A 143 1.65 -6.38 11.40
C ASN A 143 3.12 -6.12 11.01
N GLY A 144 3.38 -6.19 9.73
CA GLY A 144 4.71 -6.02 9.14
C GLY A 144 4.84 -6.78 7.84
N CYS A 145 6.01 -6.76 7.24
CA CYS A 145 6.25 -7.52 6.03
C CYS A 145 7.65 -8.16 6.02
N VAL A 146 7.77 -9.27 5.30
CA VAL A 146 9.04 -9.93 5.01
C VAL A 146 9.46 -9.48 3.62
N MET A 147 10.54 -8.72 3.55
CA MET A 147 11.12 -8.22 2.30
C MET A 147 12.25 -9.15 1.87
N GLN A 148 11.95 -10.09 0.98
CA GLN A 148 12.95 -10.98 0.40
C GLN A 148 13.80 -10.20 -0.61
N GLU A 149 15.11 -10.16 -0.41
CA GLU A 149 16.05 -9.58 -1.35
C GLU A 149 16.45 -10.63 -2.40
N PHE A 150 16.63 -10.19 -3.65
CA PHE A 150 17.11 -11.02 -4.75
C PHE A 150 18.47 -10.49 -5.21
N ILE A 151 19.43 -11.37 -5.42
CA ILE A 151 20.75 -11.05 -5.97
C ILE A 151 20.65 -11.02 -7.50
N ASP A 152 19.93 -11.97 -8.07
CA ASP A 152 19.57 -12.05 -9.48
C ASP A 152 18.18 -12.70 -9.65
N ALA A 153 17.73 -12.91 -10.90
CA ALA A 153 16.39 -13.43 -11.18
C ALA A 153 16.09 -14.80 -10.54
N ASN A 154 17.12 -15.58 -10.20
CA ASN A 154 16.98 -16.96 -9.72
C ASN A 154 17.60 -17.18 -8.33
N THR A 155 18.36 -16.22 -7.82
CA THR A 155 19.10 -16.35 -6.56
C THR A 155 18.53 -15.39 -5.52
N THR A 156 17.99 -15.94 -4.45
CA THR A 156 17.54 -15.18 -3.29
C THR A 156 18.73 -14.75 -2.43
N GLY A 157 18.71 -13.52 -1.97
CA GLY A 157 19.65 -12.98 -1.00
C GLY A 157 19.14 -13.11 0.43
N GLY A 158 19.46 -12.11 1.25
CA GLY A 158 18.93 -12.00 2.61
C GLY A 158 17.45 -11.64 2.63
N SER A 159 16.80 -11.83 3.78
CA SER A 159 15.46 -11.33 4.02
C SER A 159 15.50 -10.27 5.12
N LYS A 160 14.81 -9.15 4.89
CA LYS A 160 14.58 -8.14 5.92
C LYS A 160 13.17 -8.32 6.46
N ILE A 161 13.08 -8.57 7.75
CA ILE A 161 11.80 -8.71 8.45
C ILE A 161 11.51 -7.40 9.16
N VAL A 162 10.42 -6.76 8.78
CA VAL A 162 9.88 -5.59 9.48
C VAL A 162 8.67 -6.05 10.28
N LYS A 163 8.68 -5.78 11.58
CA LYS A 163 7.56 -6.03 12.49
C LYS A 163 7.36 -4.78 13.35
N PHE A 164 6.15 -4.24 13.36
CA PHE A 164 5.88 -2.97 14.03
C PHE A 164 5.54 -3.11 15.51
N TYR A 165 4.91 -4.22 15.90
CA TYR A 165 4.50 -4.46 17.28
C TYR A 165 4.89 -5.87 17.70
N ASP A 166 5.22 -6.05 18.99
CA ASP A 166 5.68 -7.35 19.51
C ASP A 166 4.53 -8.34 19.69
N GLU A 167 3.33 -7.84 20.03
CA GLU A 167 2.16 -8.67 20.30
C GLU A 167 1.30 -8.87 19.05
N ALA A 168 1.41 -10.06 18.45
CA ALA A 168 0.66 -10.42 17.23
C ALA A 168 -0.87 -10.46 17.46
N SER A 169 -1.32 -10.71 18.70
CA SER A 169 -2.74 -10.86 19.04
C SER A 169 -3.53 -9.56 19.02
N ASP A 170 -2.87 -8.41 19.06
CA ASP A 170 -3.55 -7.12 19.19
C ASP A 170 -4.25 -6.65 17.90
N HIS A 171 -3.82 -7.08 16.73
CA HIS A 171 -4.41 -6.71 15.43
C HIS A 171 -5.27 -7.80 14.82
N THR A 172 -5.36 -8.96 15.45
CA THR A 172 -6.13 -10.10 14.95
C THR A 172 -7.39 -10.35 15.80
N TYR A 173 -8.45 -10.78 15.12
CA TYR A 173 -9.68 -11.25 15.73
C TYR A 173 -9.97 -12.67 15.25
N THR A 174 -10.24 -13.59 16.17
CA THR A 174 -10.60 -14.96 15.83
C THR A 174 -12.11 -15.10 15.87
N VAL A 175 -12.69 -15.58 14.77
CA VAL A 175 -14.11 -15.89 14.66
C VAL A 175 -14.31 -17.33 15.14
N ASP A 176 -15.15 -17.52 16.14
CA ASP A 176 -15.41 -18.84 16.72
C ASP A 176 -16.16 -19.78 15.75
N THR A 177 -17.15 -19.22 15.06
CA THR A 177 -17.95 -19.95 14.07
C THR A 177 -17.99 -19.15 12.76
N PRO A 178 -17.61 -19.74 11.63
CA PRO A 178 -17.67 -19.04 10.33
C PRO A 178 -19.05 -18.44 10.06
N TRP A 179 -19.10 -17.26 9.49
CA TRP A 179 -20.35 -16.50 9.33
C TRP A 179 -21.38 -17.20 8.44
N ASN A 180 -20.91 -18.03 7.49
CA ASN A 180 -21.79 -18.82 6.61
C ASN A 180 -22.18 -20.20 7.19
N ALA A 181 -21.75 -20.52 8.41
CA ALA A 181 -22.11 -21.74 9.12
C ALA A 181 -23.31 -21.49 10.07
N GLU A 182 -23.97 -22.58 10.46
CA GLU A 182 -25.03 -22.52 11.46
C GLU A 182 -24.50 -21.98 12.80
N GLY A 183 -25.11 -20.93 13.34
CA GLY A 183 -24.66 -20.24 14.55
C GLY A 183 -23.60 -19.16 14.29
N GLY A 184 -23.27 -18.85 13.04
CA GLY A 184 -22.43 -17.71 12.71
C GLY A 184 -23.05 -16.38 13.17
N ASN A 185 -22.24 -15.45 13.67
CA ASN A 185 -22.70 -14.17 14.25
C ASN A 185 -21.93 -13.00 13.64
N PHE A 186 -22.29 -12.66 12.40
CA PHE A 186 -21.65 -11.57 11.64
C PHE A 186 -21.68 -10.22 12.38
N PHE A 187 -22.86 -9.77 12.82
CA PHE A 187 -22.98 -8.47 13.49
C PHE A 187 -22.27 -8.44 14.85
N GLY A 188 -22.26 -9.56 15.59
CA GLY A 188 -21.57 -9.67 16.86
C GLY A 188 -20.07 -9.53 16.70
N ASP A 189 -19.48 -10.25 15.76
CA ASP A 189 -18.05 -10.24 15.49
C ASP A 189 -17.58 -8.88 14.95
N VAL A 190 -18.24 -8.32 13.94
CA VAL A 190 -17.92 -7.00 13.42
C VAL A 190 -18.03 -5.93 14.51
N ARG A 191 -19.05 -6.01 15.38
CA ARG A 191 -19.16 -5.10 16.53
C ARG A 191 -17.98 -5.25 17.50
N ASN A 192 -17.52 -6.47 17.77
CA ASN A 192 -16.37 -6.71 18.64
C ASN A 192 -15.09 -6.13 18.03
N MET A 193 -14.86 -6.34 16.73
CA MET A 193 -13.74 -5.74 15.99
C MET A 193 -13.77 -4.20 16.08
N CYS A 194 -14.94 -3.57 15.87
CA CYS A 194 -15.09 -2.13 16.01
C CYS A 194 -14.81 -1.64 17.45
N ARG A 195 -15.24 -2.39 18.46
CA ARG A 195 -14.97 -2.08 19.87
C ARG A 195 -13.49 -2.19 20.23
N MET A 196 -12.75 -3.13 19.62
CA MET A 196 -11.29 -3.22 19.81
C MET A 196 -10.61 -1.93 19.36
N LEU A 197 -10.97 -1.37 18.18
CA LEU A 197 -10.47 -0.08 17.69
C LEU A 197 -10.91 1.07 18.61
N SER A 198 -12.19 1.11 19.01
CA SER A 198 -12.73 2.16 19.89
C SER A 198 -12.05 2.18 21.25
N LYS A 199 -11.70 1.00 21.82
CA LYS A 199 -10.92 0.91 23.08
C LYS A 199 -9.54 1.54 22.97
N ARG A 200 -8.96 1.58 21.76
CA ARG A 200 -7.68 2.25 21.46
C ARG A 200 -7.84 3.73 21.14
N GLY A 201 -9.06 4.24 21.09
CA GLY A 201 -9.36 5.63 20.71
C GLY A 201 -9.36 5.84 19.20
N LEU A 202 -9.41 4.77 18.42
CA LEU A 202 -9.41 4.80 16.96
C LEU A 202 -10.83 4.64 16.41
N LYS A 203 -11.07 5.22 15.24
CA LYS A 203 -12.35 5.13 14.56
C LYS A 203 -12.37 3.90 13.66
N ALA A 204 -13.49 3.16 13.67
CA ALA A 204 -13.82 2.17 12.65
C ALA A 204 -14.66 2.88 11.57
N ALA A 205 -14.24 2.80 10.31
CA ALA A 205 -14.94 3.46 9.19
C ALA A 205 -15.16 2.52 7.99
N ASP A 206 -14.24 1.61 7.73
CA ASP A 206 -14.31 0.68 6.61
C ASP A 206 -14.30 -0.76 7.12
N LEU A 207 -15.13 -1.60 6.49
CA LEU A 207 -15.10 -3.05 6.58
C LEU A 207 -14.69 -3.58 5.21
N VAL A 208 -13.44 -4.04 5.10
CA VAL A 208 -12.87 -4.64 3.91
C VAL A 208 -13.12 -6.13 3.94
N LEU A 209 -13.65 -6.65 2.87
CA LEU A 209 -14.11 -8.03 2.71
C LEU A 209 -13.38 -8.69 1.55
N GLY A 210 -12.92 -9.92 1.74
CA GLY A 210 -12.46 -10.76 0.65
C GLY A 210 -13.60 -11.20 -0.28
N ALA A 211 -13.28 -11.67 -1.47
CA ALA A 211 -14.25 -12.03 -2.50
C ALA A 211 -15.30 -13.03 -2.01
N ASP A 212 -14.87 -14.12 -1.37
CA ASP A 212 -15.78 -15.18 -0.90
C ASP A 212 -16.71 -14.69 0.25
N VAL A 213 -16.19 -13.76 1.07
CA VAL A 213 -16.97 -13.13 2.14
C VAL A 213 -18.03 -12.22 1.54
N SER A 214 -17.66 -11.42 0.55
CA SER A 214 -18.58 -10.49 -0.11
C SER A 214 -19.73 -11.22 -0.81
N ASP A 215 -19.45 -12.35 -1.46
CA ASP A 215 -20.45 -13.20 -2.10
C ASP A 215 -21.40 -13.87 -1.09
N SER A 216 -20.88 -14.19 0.10
CA SER A 216 -21.62 -14.87 1.15
C SER A 216 -22.49 -13.90 1.97
N ILE A 217 -22.05 -12.64 2.15
CA ILE A 217 -22.65 -11.70 3.11
C ILE A 217 -24.13 -11.42 2.84
N LEU A 218 -24.51 -11.30 1.56
CA LEU A 218 -25.90 -11.07 1.16
C LEU A 218 -26.79 -12.30 1.33
N ARG A 219 -26.21 -13.47 1.53
CA ARG A 219 -26.92 -14.74 1.77
C ARG A 219 -27.10 -15.02 3.24
N LEU A 220 -26.43 -14.28 4.12
CA LEU A 220 -26.57 -14.45 5.58
C LEU A 220 -27.97 -14.05 6.02
N ASP A 221 -28.58 -14.91 6.84
CA ASP A 221 -29.95 -14.69 7.30
C ASP A 221 -30.07 -13.46 8.19
N GLU A 222 -29.06 -13.18 9.01
CA GLU A 222 -28.97 -11.95 9.81
C GLU A 222 -28.97 -10.68 8.93
N VAL A 223 -28.25 -10.69 7.80
CA VAL A 223 -28.17 -9.55 6.87
C VAL A 223 -29.50 -9.40 6.12
N LYS A 224 -30.10 -10.50 5.66
CA LYS A 224 -31.43 -10.47 5.02
C LYS A 224 -32.51 -9.94 5.97
N GLU A 225 -32.50 -10.36 7.23
CA GLU A 225 -33.45 -9.87 8.22
C GLU A 225 -33.26 -8.37 8.51
N ALA A 226 -32.01 -7.91 8.59
CA ALA A 226 -31.69 -6.50 8.75
C ALA A 226 -32.13 -5.66 7.54
N LEU A 227 -31.95 -6.15 6.32
CA LEU A 227 -32.44 -5.53 5.08
C LEU A 227 -33.97 -5.43 5.06
N ASN A 228 -34.67 -6.52 5.42
CA ASN A 228 -36.14 -6.56 5.42
C ASN A 228 -36.74 -5.60 6.47
N LYS A 229 -36.05 -5.37 7.60
CA LYS A 229 -36.49 -4.45 8.65
C LYS A 229 -36.15 -3.00 8.36
N ASN A 230 -35.59 -2.66 7.23
CA ASN A 230 -35.13 -1.31 6.84
C ASN A 230 -34.15 -0.69 7.87
N SER A 231 -33.36 -1.52 8.55
CA SER A 231 -32.57 -1.14 9.71
C SER A 231 -31.12 -0.77 9.34
N GLY A 232 -30.96 0.24 8.46
CA GLY A 232 -29.68 0.96 8.36
C GLY A 232 -28.64 0.34 7.43
N ILE A 233 -28.97 -0.68 6.62
CA ILE A 233 -28.11 -1.18 5.57
C ILE A 233 -28.53 -0.54 4.25
N ILE A 234 -27.63 0.21 3.61
CA ILE A 234 -27.84 0.79 2.29
C ILE A 234 -26.90 0.07 1.33
N ILE A 235 -27.47 -0.76 0.44
CA ILE A 235 -26.73 -1.50 -0.58
C ILE A 235 -26.97 -0.86 -1.94
N GLY A 236 -25.95 -0.87 -2.79
CA GLY A 236 -26.07 -0.41 -4.18
C GLY A 236 -25.84 1.09 -4.39
N HIS A 237 -25.34 1.81 -3.39
CA HIS A 237 -24.85 3.17 -3.58
C HIS A 237 -23.43 3.13 -4.18
N ILE A 238 -23.22 3.81 -5.30
CA ILE A 238 -21.92 3.88 -5.97
C ILE A 238 -21.13 5.03 -5.36
N GLU A 239 -20.04 4.74 -4.64
CA GLU A 239 -19.06 5.76 -4.28
C GLU A 239 -18.08 5.95 -5.43
N GLN A 240 -18.16 7.10 -6.07
CA GLN A 240 -17.38 7.44 -7.26
C GLN A 240 -15.86 7.41 -7.00
N GLU A 241 -15.42 7.69 -5.79
CA GLU A 241 -14.01 7.65 -5.40
C GLU A 241 -13.39 6.25 -5.48
N LEU A 242 -14.18 5.20 -5.27
CA LEU A 242 -13.70 3.82 -5.28
C LEU A 242 -13.76 3.17 -6.67
N SER A 243 -14.49 3.75 -7.60
CA SER A 243 -14.62 3.23 -8.97
C SER A 243 -13.33 3.30 -9.80
N LYS A 244 -12.31 4.01 -9.33
CA LYS A 244 -10.99 4.12 -9.97
C LYS A 244 -10.06 2.93 -9.72
N TYR A 245 -10.41 2.04 -8.78
CA TYR A 245 -9.59 0.90 -8.42
C TYR A 245 -10.12 -0.36 -9.10
N ASP A 246 -9.24 -1.10 -9.75
CA ASP A 246 -9.57 -2.38 -10.35
C ASP A 246 -9.74 -3.45 -9.26
N GLY A 247 -10.76 -4.31 -9.42
CA GLY A 247 -11.03 -5.38 -8.44
C GLY A 247 -11.59 -4.92 -7.09
N VAL A 248 -11.90 -3.64 -6.92
CA VAL A 248 -12.48 -3.09 -5.69
C VAL A 248 -13.91 -2.62 -5.93
N VAL A 249 -14.85 -3.15 -5.15
CA VAL A 249 -16.27 -2.83 -5.28
C VAL A 249 -16.80 -2.28 -3.96
N TYR A 250 -17.40 -1.10 -4.02
CA TYR A 250 -18.16 -0.56 -2.91
C TYR A 250 -19.55 -1.22 -2.89
N MET A 251 -19.83 -1.97 -1.83
CA MET A 251 -21.08 -2.68 -1.69
C MET A 251 -22.17 -1.83 -1.04
N GLY A 252 -21.79 -0.88 -0.18
CA GLY A 252 -22.75 -0.05 0.54
C GLY A 252 -22.26 0.37 1.91
N THR A 253 -23.17 0.88 2.72
CA THR A 253 -22.91 1.30 4.10
C THR A 253 -23.71 0.46 5.08
N LEU A 254 -23.04 0.01 6.13
CA LEU A 254 -23.61 -0.73 7.23
C LEU A 254 -23.70 0.17 8.47
N ASN A 255 -24.91 0.42 8.95
CA ASN A 255 -25.16 1.16 10.19
C ASN A 255 -25.74 0.23 11.24
N PHE A 256 -24.99 -0.05 12.31
CA PHE A 256 -25.45 -0.93 13.38
C PHE A 256 -24.75 -0.62 14.70
N SER A 257 -25.46 -0.80 15.79
CA SER A 257 -24.93 -0.63 17.16
C SER A 257 -24.12 0.65 17.39
N GLY A 258 -24.45 1.76 16.68
CA GLY A 258 -23.75 3.04 16.80
C GLY A 258 -22.50 3.16 15.91
N PHE A 259 -22.16 2.15 15.13
CA PHE A 259 -21.08 2.17 14.15
C PHE A 259 -21.63 2.36 12.74
N ARG A 260 -20.92 3.14 11.94
CA ARG A 260 -21.16 3.29 10.50
C ARG A 260 -19.92 2.83 9.75
N LEU A 261 -20.05 1.78 8.96
CA LEU A 261 -18.96 1.17 8.18
C LEU A 261 -19.30 1.18 6.69
N ASN A 262 -18.31 1.50 5.88
CA ASN A 262 -18.36 1.27 4.44
C ASN A 262 -18.00 -0.20 4.16
N LEU A 263 -18.85 -0.90 3.43
CA LEU A 263 -18.61 -2.27 2.98
C LEU A 263 -17.85 -2.24 1.66
N ILE A 264 -16.65 -2.76 1.64
CA ILE A 264 -15.76 -2.74 0.48
C ILE A 264 -15.31 -4.17 0.19
N SER A 265 -15.66 -4.67 -0.99
CA SER A 265 -15.18 -5.97 -1.48
C SER A 265 -13.89 -5.78 -2.26
N VAL A 266 -12.91 -6.65 -2.02
CA VAL A 266 -11.61 -6.62 -2.72
C VAL A 266 -11.33 -7.99 -3.31
N ASP A 267 -11.13 -8.03 -4.63
CA ASP A 267 -10.73 -9.22 -5.41
C ASP A 267 -9.61 -8.86 -6.40
N GLU A 268 -8.69 -7.99 -6.00
CA GLU A 268 -7.54 -7.63 -6.81
C GLU A 268 -6.46 -8.70 -6.72
N THR A 269 -5.86 -9.05 -7.87
CA THR A 269 -4.79 -10.05 -7.99
C THR A 269 -3.50 -9.43 -8.50
N TYR A 270 -2.39 -10.12 -8.23
CA TYR A 270 -1.06 -9.80 -8.76
C TYR A 270 -0.34 -11.07 -9.16
N ILE A 271 0.70 -10.92 -9.97
CA ILE A 271 1.60 -12.02 -10.35
C ILE A 271 2.85 -11.91 -9.48
N ASP A 272 3.15 -12.95 -8.72
CA ASP A 272 4.32 -13.04 -7.84
C ASP A 272 5.63 -13.27 -8.62
N GLU A 273 6.74 -13.37 -7.91
CA GLU A 273 8.07 -13.61 -8.48
C GLU A 273 8.20 -14.99 -9.16
N ASN A 274 7.32 -15.93 -8.83
CA ASN A 274 7.26 -17.28 -9.41
C ASN A 274 6.31 -17.37 -10.60
N ASN A 275 5.78 -16.24 -11.08
CA ASN A 275 4.74 -16.14 -12.11
C ASN A 275 3.42 -16.83 -11.72
N ALA A 276 3.14 -16.97 -10.42
CA ALA A 276 1.86 -17.44 -9.92
C ALA A 276 0.95 -16.24 -9.62
N GLU A 277 -0.33 -16.37 -10.00
CA GLU A 277 -1.34 -15.38 -9.65
C GLU A 277 -1.73 -15.51 -8.18
N GLN A 278 -1.67 -14.40 -7.44
CA GLN A 278 -1.99 -14.32 -6.03
C GLN A 278 -2.99 -13.18 -5.79
N ARG A 279 -3.84 -13.32 -4.78
CA ARG A 279 -4.69 -12.22 -4.32
C ARG A 279 -3.95 -11.34 -3.34
N TYR A 280 -4.12 -10.03 -3.43
CA TYR A 280 -3.60 -9.11 -2.41
C TYR A 280 -4.24 -9.36 -1.06
N PHE A 281 -5.55 -9.48 -1.02
CA PHE A 281 -6.32 -9.72 0.20
C PHE A 281 -6.94 -11.12 0.17
N PRO A 282 -6.82 -11.94 1.26
CA PRO A 282 -7.36 -13.30 1.28
C PRO A 282 -8.87 -13.32 1.12
N ALA A 283 -9.37 -14.19 0.24
CA ALA A 283 -10.77 -14.24 -0.16
C ALA A 283 -11.75 -14.53 1.00
N THR A 284 -11.31 -15.32 1.99
CA THR A 284 -12.13 -15.74 3.15
C THR A 284 -11.99 -14.84 4.37
N SER A 285 -11.33 -13.68 4.24
CA SER A 285 -10.97 -12.82 5.36
C SER A 285 -11.75 -11.51 5.37
N ALA A 286 -11.77 -10.87 6.54
CA ALA A 286 -12.37 -9.56 6.74
C ALA A 286 -11.46 -8.67 7.58
N MET A 287 -11.54 -7.36 7.40
CA MET A 287 -10.75 -6.40 8.16
C MET A 287 -11.55 -5.13 8.44
N VAL A 288 -11.45 -4.64 9.68
CA VAL A 288 -12.02 -3.35 10.09
C VAL A 288 -10.89 -2.35 10.29
N THR A 289 -11.00 -1.19 9.65
CA THR A 289 -10.00 -0.12 9.71
C THR A 289 -10.63 1.25 9.41
N ALA A 290 -9.79 2.28 9.26
CA ALA A 290 -10.20 3.60 8.81
C ALA A 290 -9.21 4.15 7.77
N PRO A 291 -9.65 5.00 6.83
CA PRO A 291 -8.76 5.67 5.87
C PRO A 291 -7.62 6.42 6.58
N GLY A 292 -6.41 6.41 5.98
CA GLY A 292 -5.25 7.11 6.52
C GLY A 292 -4.71 6.52 7.82
N CYS A 293 -4.89 5.22 8.06
CA CYS A 293 -4.41 4.53 9.25
C CYS A 293 -2.87 4.34 9.29
N GLY A 294 -2.19 4.55 8.17
CA GLY A 294 -0.75 4.44 8.03
C GLY A 294 -0.16 5.48 7.08
N HIS A 295 1.13 5.37 6.83
CA HIS A 295 1.87 6.16 5.84
C HIS A 295 2.72 5.25 4.96
N MET A 296 2.86 5.60 3.68
CA MET A 296 3.89 5.04 2.83
C MET A 296 5.11 5.96 2.89
N MET A 297 6.14 5.51 3.58
CA MET A 297 7.39 6.24 3.81
C MET A 297 8.44 5.84 2.78
N TYR A 298 9.34 6.77 2.42
CA TYR A 298 10.40 6.51 1.46
C TYR A 298 11.77 6.90 2.03
N GLY A 299 12.72 5.97 1.99
CA GLY A 299 14.12 6.22 2.32
C GLY A 299 14.90 6.80 1.12
N GLN A 300 16.01 7.47 1.41
CA GLN A 300 16.90 8.01 0.38
C GLN A 300 17.55 6.93 -0.49
N ILE A 301 17.91 7.32 -1.71
CA ILE A 301 18.64 6.49 -2.66
C ILE A 301 19.91 7.20 -3.06
N THR A 302 21.06 6.55 -2.84
CA THR A 302 22.36 7.03 -3.26
C THR A 302 22.80 6.29 -4.52
N GLN A 303 23.19 7.02 -5.55
CA GLN A 303 23.64 6.47 -6.83
C GLN A 303 24.70 7.34 -7.47
N ILE A 304 25.43 6.77 -8.44
CA ILE A 304 26.28 7.52 -9.36
C ILE A 304 25.47 7.75 -10.62
N ASP A 305 25.31 9.01 -11.02
CA ASP A 305 24.58 9.37 -12.22
C ASP A 305 25.40 9.09 -13.48
N HIS A 306 24.72 9.02 -14.63
CA HIS A 306 25.40 8.82 -15.90
C HIS A 306 26.37 10.00 -16.19
N GLY A 307 27.62 9.68 -16.49
CA GLY A 307 28.67 10.67 -16.76
C GLY A 307 29.23 11.38 -15.52
N ALA A 308 28.78 11.04 -14.31
CA ALA A 308 29.32 11.54 -13.05
C ALA A 308 30.27 10.52 -12.42
N THR A 309 31.23 10.99 -11.63
CA THR A 309 32.14 10.18 -10.83
C THR A 309 31.73 10.11 -9.36
N ASP A 310 30.94 11.09 -8.91
CA ASP A 310 30.57 11.26 -7.53
C ASP A 310 29.21 10.62 -7.20
N TYR A 311 29.07 10.19 -5.95
CA TYR A 311 27.80 9.72 -5.40
C TYR A 311 26.86 10.90 -5.19
N LYS A 312 25.62 10.77 -5.67
CA LYS A 312 24.53 11.69 -5.39
C LYS A 312 23.42 10.96 -4.62
N THR A 313 22.85 11.64 -3.65
CA THR A 313 21.78 11.13 -2.82
C THR A 313 20.49 11.88 -3.14
N TYR A 314 19.43 11.13 -3.37
CA TYR A 314 18.12 11.63 -3.71
C TYR A 314 17.11 11.20 -2.65
N ALA A 315 16.40 12.15 -2.07
CA ALA A 315 15.25 11.93 -1.22
C ALA A 315 13.99 12.13 -2.06
N ALA A 316 13.50 11.06 -2.68
CA ALA A 316 12.33 11.09 -3.56
C ALA A 316 11.61 9.74 -3.56
N LYS A 317 10.30 9.75 -3.90
CA LYS A 317 9.49 8.52 -4.04
C LYS A 317 10.05 7.59 -5.12
N ARG A 318 10.54 8.17 -6.21
CA ARG A 318 11.09 7.47 -7.38
C ARG A 318 12.38 8.14 -7.78
N VAL A 319 13.39 7.35 -8.04
CA VAL A 319 14.70 7.82 -8.53
C VAL A 319 15.06 7.03 -9.78
N SER A 320 15.05 7.71 -10.92
CA SER A 320 15.47 7.10 -12.18
C SER A 320 16.98 7.12 -12.33
N LYS A 321 17.52 6.10 -12.99
CA LYS A 321 18.92 6.02 -13.37
C LYS A 321 19.05 5.49 -14.78
N PHE A 322 19.86 6.18 -15.58
CA PHE A 322 20.28 5.71 -16.88
C PHE A 322 21.68 5.11 -16.81
N VAL A 323 21.85 3.94 -17.38
CA VAL A 323 23.15 3.25 -17.46
C VAL A 323 23.43 2.92 -18.92
N LEU A 324 24.60 3.30 -19.40
CA LEU A 324 25.10 3.00 -20.74
C LEU A 324 26.23 1.97 -20.62
N ASP A 325 26.07 0.85 -21.30
CA ASP A 325 27.14 -0.15 -21.52
C ASP A 325 27.62 0.02 -22.95
N GLN A 326 28.79 0.68 -23.10
CA GLN A 326 29.37 1.00 -24.40
C GLN A 326 29.95 -0.23 -25.10
N ASP A 327 30.39 -1.22 -24.33
CA ASP A 327 30.99 -2.45 -24.88
C ASP A 327 29.94 -3.35 -25.54
N LYS A 328 28.70 -3.29 -25.04
CA LYS A 328 27.59 -4.12 -25.54
C LYS A 328 26.57 -3.34 -26.36
N ASP A 329 26.74 -2.02 -26.56
CA ASP A 329 25.76 -1.12 -27.19
C ASP A 329 24.36 -1.22 -26.58
N VAL A 330 24.30 -1.39 -25.25
CA VAL A 330 23.05 -1.56 -24.52
C VAL A 330 22.82 -0.38 -23.59
N ARG A 331 21.60 0.12 -23.61
CA ARG A 331 21.09 1.15 -22.69
C ARG A 331 20.17 0.50 -21.67
N LYS A 332 20.31 0.88 -20.40
CA LYS A 332 19.48 0.36 -19.31
C LYS A 332 18.85 1.52 -18.55
N ILE A 333 17.53 1.50 -18.43
CA ILE A 333 16.79 2.40 -17.56
C ILE A 333 16.42 1.61 -16.31
N ARG A 334 16.71 2.20 -15.16
CA ARG A 334 16.34 1.66 -13.84
C ARG A 334 15.48 2.69 -13.12
N LEU A 335 14.40 2.27 -12.51
CA LEU A 335 13.62 3.07 -11.59
C LEU A 335 13.79 2.50 -10.19
N GLY A 336 14.25 3.32 -9.25
CA GLY A 336 14.51 2.93 -7.87
C GLY A 336 13.49 3.51 -6.91
N ALA A 337 13.14 2.74 -5.87
CA ALA A 337 12.32 3.18 -4.74
C ALA A 337 12.76 2.47 -3.46
N ARG A 338 12.55 3.10 -2.30
CA ARG A 338 12.74 2.48 -0.97
C ARG A 338 11.49 2.70 -0.11
N PRO A 339 10.36 2.05 -0.44
CA PRO A 339 9.12 2.22 0.28
C PRO A 339 9.09 1.41 1.58
N LEU A 340 8.33 1.91 2.56
CA LEU A 340 7.93 1.20 3.76
C LEU A 340 6.50 1.61 4.13
N ALA A 341 5.58 0.66 4.15
CA ALA A 341 4.24 0.88 4.66
C ALA A 341 4.25 0.76 6.19
N ALA A 342 4.09 1.85 6.90
CA ALA A 342 4.11 1.90 8.36
C ALA A 342 2.78 2.36 8.95
N PRO A 343 2.29 1.75 10.04
CA PRO A 343 1.08 2.20 10.71
C PRO A 343 1.32 3.54 11.42
N LYS A 344 0.30 4.42 11.41
CA LYS A 344 0.36 5.73 12.05
C LYS A 344 0.12 5.69 13.56
N ASN A 345 -0.67 4.72 14.00
CA ASN A 345 -1.05 4.55 15.39
C ASN A 345 -0.85 3.09 15.80
N TYR A 346 -0.92 2.81 17.08
CA TYR A 346 -0.83 1.45 17.58
C TYR A 346 -2.04 0.61 17.11
N CYS A 347 -1.78 -0.43 16.31
CA CYS A 347 -2.76 -1.38 15.76
C CYS A 347 -4.03 -0.71 15.21
N PRO A 348 -3.96 0.11 14.15
CA PRO A 348 -5.11 0.87 13.65
C PRO A 348 -6.05 0.04 12.76
N TYR A 349 -5.83 -1.24 12.67
CA TYR A 349 -6.63 -2.22 11.92
C TYR A 349 -6.85 -3.48 12.74
N ILE A 350 -7.96 -4.18 12.49
CA ILE A 350 -8.29 -5.49 13.07
C ILE A 350 -8.58 -6.44 11.93
N TYR A 351 -7.77 -7.48 11.82
CA TYR A 351 -7.87 -8.50 10.79
C TYR A 351 -8.51 -9.78 11.35
N ALA A 352 -9.44 -10.36 10.63
CA ALA A 352 -10.04 -11.66 10.92
C ALA A 352 -9.84 -12.60 9.72
N ALA A 353 -9.14 -13.70 9.96
CA ALA A 353 -8.92 -14.73 8.96
C ALA A 353 -10.07 -15.75 8.97
N ASN A 354 -10.32 -16.36 7.80
CA ASN A 354 -11.25 -17.50 7.65
C ASN A 354 -12.63 -17.25 8.27
N VAL A 355 -13.20 -16.07 8.00
CA VAL A 355 -14.54 -15.71 8.52
C VAL A 355 -15.66 -16.43 7.79
N VAL A 356 -15.39 -17.01 6.61
CA VAL A 356 -16.29 -17.92 5.86
C VAL A 356 -15.53 -19.20 5.49
N ARG A 357 -16.29 -20.28 5.23
CA ARG A 357 -15.77 -21.57 4.76
C ARG A 357 -15.88 -21.70 3.26
#